data_a2cde6fd9f248649963666c25c9cf444
#
_entry.id   a2cde6fd9f248649963666c25c9cf444
#
_cell.length_a   1.000
_cell.length_b   1.000
_cell.length_c   1.000
_cell.angle_alpha   90.00
_cell.angle_beta   90.00
_cell.angle_gamma   90.00
#
_symmetry.space_group_name_H-M   'P 1'
#
loop_
_entity.id
_entity.type
_entity.pdbx_description
1 polymer ?
#
loop_
_entity_poly.entity_id
_entity_poly.type
_entity_poly.pdbx_seq_one_letter_code
_entity_poly.pdbx_strand_id
1 'polypeptide(L)'
;MQFRFTKWHGLGNDFIIVNGFTEKIDDYSAAAEKVCDRHLGIGADGLVIVLPSQTADFEMRIFNSDGSEAEMCGNVVRCVAKYVYENGMTAKSKINIQTKAGIIIPELIIENGKIKTIKVDMGEPRLRRSEIPMEGNNNEQAINYPLEVSNNVYNITCVSMGNPHCVIFVEDINAVDLSAIGPQIEKHEIFPRKTNVEFAQVLNDQAIRMRVWERGAGVTMACGTGACATLVASVLNNKTHRQATIELDGGNLIIEWKEDNHVYMSGPATEVFRGEYISQ
;
A
#
# COMPACT_ATOMS: atom_id res chain seq x y z
N MET A 1 19.90 20.36 11.70
CA MET A 1 18.91 19.34 12.14
C MET A 1 19.67 18.07 12.47
N GLN A 2 19.41 17.48 13.65
CA GLN A 2 20.06 16.24 14.10
C GLN A 2 19.02 15.37 14.80
N PHE A 3 18.93 14.09 14.41
CA PHE A 3 18.01 13.12 15.02
C PHE A 3 18.43 11.69 14.69
N ARG A 4 18.04 10.74 15.54
CA ARG A 4 18.19 9.30 15.34
C ARG A 4 17.00 8.76 14.56
N PHE A 5 17.26 7.78 13.71
CA PHE A 5 16.24 7.14 12.88
C PHE A 5 16.50 5.65 12.71
N THR A 6 15.47 4.96 12.21
CA THR A 6 15.59 3.60 11.69
C THR A 6 15.04 3.55 10.27
N LYS A 7 15.73 2.83 9.40
CA LYS A 7 15.32 2.59 8.01
C LYS A 7 14.54 1.29 7.93
N TRP A 8 13.35 1.36 7.33
CA TRP A 8 12.43 0.23 7.20
C TRP A 8 11.92 0.10 5.78
N HIS A 9 11.43 -1.09 5.41
CA HIS A 9 10.61 -1.26 4.22
C HIS A 9 9.50 -2.29 4.41
N GLY A 10 8.39 -2.08 3.67
CA GLY A 10 7.34 -3.07 3.43
C GLY A 10 7.34 -3.43 1.95
N LEU A 11 8.00 -4.55 1.59
CA LEU A 11 8.10 -5.04 0.21
C LEU A 11 8.76 -4.04 -0.77
N GLY A 12 9.87 -3.41 -0.37
CA GLY A 12 10.62 -2.47 -1.19
C GLY A 12 10.15 -1.02 -1.10
N ASN A 13 8.93 -0.76 -0.64
CA ASN A 13 8.49 0.60 -0.30
C ASN A 13 9.11 1.00 1.04
N ASP A 14 10.02 1.98 1.03
CA ASP A 14 10.98 2.21 2.09
C ASP A 14 10.80 3.54 2.83
N PHE A 15 11.03 3.51 4.15
CA PHE A 15 10.71 4.61 5.05
C PHE A 15 11.82 4.89 6.06
N ILE A 16 11.95 6.16 6.43
CA ILE A 16 12.73 6.62 7.57
C ILE A 16 11.76 6.78 8.73
N ILE A 17 11.91 5.98 9.80
CA ILE A 17 11.05 6.07 11.00
C ILE A 17 11.81 6.79 12.10
N VAL A 18 11.18 7.83 12.65
CA VAL A 18 11.71 8.65 13.75
C VAL A 18 10.80 8.54 14.97
N ASN A 19 11.40 8.35 16.12
CA ASN A 19 10.70 8.33 17.42
C ASN A 19 10.45 9.76 17.92
N GLY A 20 9.27 10.30 17.67
CA GLY A 20 8.88 11.63 18.12
C GLY A 20 8.69 11.78 19.65
N PHE A 21 8.82 10.69 20.43
CA PHE A 21 8.89 10.77 21.90
C PHE A 21 10.26 11.25 22.37
N THR A 22 11.32 11.01 21.59
CA THR A 22 12.71 11.29 21.96
C THR A 22 13.39 12.29 21.02
N GLU A 23 13.00 12.33 19.77
CA GLU A 23 13.57 13.18 18.74
C GLU A 23 12.65 14.36 18.43
N LYS A 24 13.23 15.54 18.18
CA LYS A 24 12.48 16.74 17.81
C LYS A 24 12.86 17.20 16.41
N ILE A 25 11.86 17.38 15.57
CA ILE A 25 11.96 17.94 14.22
C ILE A 25 10.94 19.08 14.15
N ASP A 26 11.39 20.30 13.87
CA ASP A 26 10.53 21.49 13.89
C ASP A 26 9.57 21.51 12.71
N ASP A 27 10.03 21.08 11.52
CA ASP A 27 9.27 21.04 10.29
C ASP A 27 9.43 19.66 9.62
N TYR A 28 8.40 18.82 9.73
CA TYR A 28 8.42 17.46 9.16
C TYR A 28 8.41 17.45 7.63
N SER A 29 7.70 18.42 6.99
CA SER A 29 7.63 18.53 5.54
C SER A 29 9.00 18.85 4.96
N ALA A 30 9.64 19.92 5.43
CA ALA A 30 10.97 20.31 5.00
C ALA A 30 12.04 19.26 5.36
N ALA A 31 11.85 18.54 6.48
CA ALA A 31 12.73 17.42 6.85
C ALA A 31 12.59 16.27 5.84
N ALA A 32 11.36 15.89 5.46
CA ALA A 32 11.11 14.83 4.51
C ALA A 32 11.77 15.09 3.16
N GLU A 33 11.62 16.29 2.60
CA GLU A 33 12.27 16.67 1.34
C GLU A 33 13.78 16.45 1.37
N LYS A 34 14.43 16.79 2.50
CA LYS A 34 15.89 16.68 2.65
C LYS A 34 16.34 15.23 2.89
N VAL A 35 15.69 14.53 3.84
CA VAL A 35 16.19 13.23 4.27
C VAL A 35 15.79 12.10 3.31
N CYS A 36 14.68 12.26 2.55
CA CYS A 36 14.24 11.28 1.57
C CYS A 36 15.02 11.34 0.25
N ASP A 37 15.78 12.41 -0.01
CA ASP A 37 16.66 12.45 -1.19
C ASP A 37 17.64 11.27 -1.16
N ARG A 38 17.69 10.50 -2.26
CA ARG A 38 18.49 9.26 -2.34
C ARG A 38 19.97 9.49 -2.58
N HIS A 39 20.36 10.72 -2.91
CA HIS A 39 21.76 11.10 -3.19
C HIS A 39 22.35 11.99 -2.12
N LEU A 40 21.55 12.89 -1.56
CA LEU A 40 22.00 13.92 -0.62
C LEU A 40 21.48 13.71 0.80
N GLY A 41 20.49 12.82 0.98
CA GLY A 41 19.90 12.48 2.25
C GLY A 41 20.17 11.04 2.68
N ILE A 42 19.24 10.47 3.47
CA ILE A 42 19.22 9.06 3.84
C ILE A 42 18.67 8.22 2.67
N GLY A 43 17.76 8.82 1.88
CA GLY A 43 17.06 8.18 0.78
C GLY A 43 15.90 7.29 1.24
N ALA A 44 14.68 7.66 0.88
CA ALA A 44 13.46 6.89 1.15
C ALA A 44 12.29 7.39 0.30
N ASP A 45 11.22 6.60 0.28
CA ASP A 45 9.93 7.01 -0.28
C ASP A 45 9.20 7.98 0.66
N GLY A 46 9.49 7.93 1.97
CA GLY A 46 8.90 8.83 2.94
C GLY A 46 9.54 8.84 4.31
N LEU A 47 9.24 9.92 5.05
CA LEU A 47 9.57 10.12 6.46
C LEU A 47 8.35 9.84 7.31
N VAL A 48 8.51 9.05 8.36
CA VAL A 48 7.45 8.65 9.29
C VAL A 48 7.82 9.07 10.70
N ILE A 49 6.89 9.77 11.36
CA ILE A 49 7.06 10.19 12.74
C ILE A 49 6.07 9.43 13.61
N VAL A 50 6.58 8.73 14.63
CA VAL A 50 5.77 8.04 15.65
C VAL A 50 5.65 8.96 16.86
N LEU A 51 4.41 9.36 17.17
CA LEU A 51 4.09 10.37 18.18
C LEU A 51 3.19 9.81 19.29
N PRO A 52 3.13 10.47 20.48
CA PRO A 52 2.09 10.18 21.47
C PRO A 52 0.70 10.55 20.91
N SER A 53 -0.32 9.74 21.22
CA SER A 53 -1.71 9.98 20.85
C SER A 53 -2.57 10.21 22.09
N GLN A 54 -3.65 11.00 21.96
CA GLN A 54 -4.68 11.17 22.99
C GLN A 54 -5.82 10.14 22.84
N THR A 55 -5.94 9.49 21.68
CA THR A 55 -7.09 8.65 21.30
C THR A 55 -6.69 7.22 20.92
N ALA A 56 -5.40 6.95 20.77
CA ALA A 56 -4.85 5.66 20.34
C ALA A 56 -3.59 5.32 21.14
N ASP A 57 -2.95 4.18 20.85
CA ASP A 57 -1.67 3.83 21.50
C ASP A 57 -0.54 4.73 20.97
N PHE A 58 -0.58 5.05 19.69
CA PHE A 58 0.37 5.93 18.99
C PHE A 58 -0.34 6.76 17.92
N GLU A 59 0.25 7.90 17.57
CA GLU A 59 -0.04 8.65 16.35
C GLU A 59 1.08 8.43 15.34
N MET A 60 0.73 8.25 14.08
CA MET A 60 1.66 8.13 12.97
C MET A 60 1.39 9.21 11.95
N ARG A 61 2.42 10.01 11.63
CA ARG A 61 2.39 10.96 10.53
C ARG A 61 3.37 10.53 9.44
N ILE A 62 2.95 10.63 8.19
CA ILE A 62 3.72 10.18 7.01
C ILE A 62 3.91 11.36 6.09
N PHE A 63 5.14 11.64 5.70
CA PHE A 63 5.50 12.66 4.73
C PHE A 63 6.21 12.01 3.56
N ASN A 64 5.69 12.23 2.35
CA ASN A 64 6.30 11.79 1.10
C ASN A 64 7.64 12.50 0.87
N SER A 65 8.43 12.03 -0.09
CA SER A 65 9.71 12.64 -0.45
C SER A 65 9.61 14.07 -1.02
N ASP A 66 8.40 14.49 -1.44
CA ASP A 66 8.09 15.85 -1.87
C ASP A 66 7.59 16.76 -0.73
N GLY A 67 7.64 16.31 0.52
CA GLY A 67 7.17 17.01 1.70
C GLY A 67 5.65 16.96 1.92
N SER A 68 4.87 16.45 0.99
CA SER A 68 3.42 16.31 1.16
C SER A 68 3.07 15.26 2.23
N GLU A 69 2.04 15.53 3.03
CA GLU A 69 1.60 14.61 4.08
C GLU A 69 0.56 13.63 3.56
N ALA A 70 0.83 12.34 3.64
CA ALA A 70 -0.08 11.26 3.27
C ALA A 70 -1.06 10.93 4.39
N GLU A 71 -2.29 10.55 4.02
CA GLU A 71 -3.34 10.20 5.00
C GLU A 71 -3.09 8.85 5.66
N MET A 72 -2.68 7.84 4.87
CA MET A 72 -2.40 6.47 5.31
C MET A 72 -1.59 5.72 4.25
N CYS A 73 -0.79 4.75 4.70
CA CYS A 73 -0.11 3.79 3.83
C CYS A 73 -0.01 2.44 4.55
N GLY A 74 -0.60 1.39 3.97
CA GLY A 74 -0.61 0.05 4.57
C GLY A 74 0.79 -0.54 4.79
N ASN A 75 1.77 -0.22 3.93
CA ASN A 75 3.16 -0.64 4.10
C ASN A 75 3.79 0.02 5.33
N VAL A 76 3.55 1.33 5.52
CA VAL A 76 4.04 2.09 6.70
C VAL A 76 3.42 1.56 7.98
N VAL A 77 2.11 1.30 7.99
CA VAL A 77 1.39 0.78 9.17
C VAL A 77 2.05 -0.51 9.67
N ARG A 78 2.42 -1.43 8.76
CA ARG A 78 3.13 -2.65 9.14
C ARG A 78 4.51 -2.36 9.73
N CYS A 79 5.27 -1.44 9.12
CA CYS A 79 6.58 -1.04 9.61
C CYS A 79 6.50 -0.42 11.01
N VAL A 80 5.56 0.52 11.23
CA VAL A 80 5.36 1.17 12.53
C VAL A 80 4.91 0.19 13.61
N ALA A 81 3.96 -0.70 13.30
CA ALA A 81 3.50 -1.70 14.26
C ALA A 81 4.64 -2.59 14.76
N LYS A 82 5.48 -3.07 13.85
CA LYS A 82 6.66 -3.85 14.19
C LYS A 82 7.70 -3.02 14.93
N TYR A 83 7.95 -1.80 14.47
CA TYR A 83 8.89 -0.87 15.09
C TYR A 83 8.58 -0.61 16.57
N VAL A 84 7.33 -0.23 16.90
CA VAL A 84 6.97 0.09 18.29
C VAL A 84 7.02 -1.13 19.20
N TYR A 85 6.71 -2.32 18.69
CA TYR A 85 6.81 -3.57 19.44
C TYR A 85 8.27 -3.98 19.70
N GLU A 86 9.11 -4.01 18.67
CA GLU A 86 10.52 -4.43 18.77
C GLU A 86 11.40 -3.45 19.55
N ASN A 87 11.00 -2.16 19.61
CA ASN A 87 11.67 -1.16 20.44
C ASN A 87 11.09 -1.05 21.86
N GLY A 88 10.22 -1.98 22.28
CA GLY A 88 9.69 -2.06 23.65
C GLY A 88 8.75 -0.91 24.03
N MET A 89 8.23 -0.17 23.04
CA MET A 89 7.27 0.92 23.29
C MET A 89 5.88 0.38 23.65
N THR A 90 5.57 -0.86 23.28
CA THR A 90 4.36 -1.60 23.66
C THR A 90 4.61 -3.10 23.69
N ALA A 91 3.82 -3.82 24.49
CA ALA A 91 3.78 -5.29 24.51
C ALA A 91 2.51 -5.85 23.84
N LYS A 92 1.64 -4.97 23.30
CA LYS A 92 0.40 -5.36 22.65
C LYS A 92 0.66 -5.97 21.28
N SER A 93 -0.05 -7.04 20.93
CA SER A 93 -0.08 -7.60 19.56
C SER A 93 -1.05 -6.86 18.64
N LYS A 94 -2.11 -6.24 19.18
CA LYS A 94 -3.02 -5.34 18.47
C LYS A 94 -2.75 -3.92 18.94
N ILE A 95 -2.37 -3.06 18.02
CA ILE A 95 -1.87 -1.73 18.29
C ILE A 95 -2.79 -0.71 17.60
N ASN A 96 -3.39 0.19 18.38
CA ASN A 96 -4.19 1.26 17.81
C ASN A 96 -3.26 2.39 17.36
N ILE A 97 -3.25 2.69 16.06
CA ILE A 97 -2.44 3.75 15.46
C ILE A 97 -3.36 4.80 14.88
N GLN A 98 -3.32 6.01 15.42
CA GLN A 98 -4.00 7.17 14.87
C GLN A 98 -3.28 7.64 13.62
N THR A 99 -4.03 7.82 12.52
CA THR A 99 -3.56 8.37 11.25
C THR A 99 -4.53 9.47 10.79
N LYS A 100 -4.20 10.19 9.72
CA LYS A 100 -5.15 11.17 9.12
C LYS A 100 -6.39 10.51 8.54
N ALA A 101 -6.31 9.24 8.15
CA ALA A 101 -7.46 8.45 7.67
C ALA A 101 -8.30 7.84 8.81
N GLY A 102 -7.92 8.05 10.07
CA GLY A 102 -8.57 7.46 11.23
C GLY A 102 -7.66 6.50 12.01
N ILE A 103 -8.25 5.71 12.91
CA ILE A 103 -7.51 4.73 13.71
C ILE A 103 -7.41 3.42 12.92
N ILE A 104 -6.18 2.97 12.70
CA ILE A 104 -5.87 1.67 12.07
C ILE A 104 -5.35 0.74 13.16
N ILE A 105 -5.76 -0.53 13.11
CA ILE A 105 -5.42 -1.53 14.13
C ILE A 105 -4.65 -2.69 13.49
N PRO A 106 -3.34 -2.55 13.24
CA PRO A 106 -2.52 -3.68 12.84
C PRO A 106 -2.41 -4.72 13.95
N GLU A 107 -2.39 -5.99 13.55
CA GLU A 107 -2.22 -7.14 14.41
C GLU A 107 -0.91 -7.87 14.09
N LEU A 108 -0.02 -7.96 15.07
CA LEU A 108 1.23 -8.71 15.00
C LEU A 108 0.92 -10.20 15.17
N ILE A 109 1.21 -11.01 14.16
CA ILE A 109 1.13 -12.46 14.25
C ILE A 109 2.49 -12.96 14.74
N ILE A 110 2.52 -13.43 15.98
CA ILE A 110 3.74 -13.83 16.67
C ILE A 110 3.80 -15.34 16.77
N GLU A 111 4.86 -15.95 16.25
CA GLU A 111 5.14 -17.37 16.38
C GLU A 111 6.53 -17.59 16.96
N ASN A 112 6.64 -18.43 17.97
CA ASN A 112 7.91 -18.73 18.68
C ASN A 112 8.64 -17.46 19.17
N GLY A 113 7.90 -16.46 19.63
CA GLY A 113 8.45 -15.19 20.16
C GLY A 113 8.97 -14.23 19.07
N LYS A 114 8.74 -14.52 17.79
CA LYS A 114 9.12 -13.65 16.67
C LYS A 114 7.89 -13.22 15.88
N ILE A 115 7.88 -11.98 15.40
CA ILE A 115 6.83 -11.48 14.51
C ILE A 115 7.01 -12.16 13.15
N LYS A 116 6.02 -12.97 12.75
CA LYS A 116 5.98 -13.67 11.46
C LYS A 116 5.44 -12.78 10.36
N THR A 117 4.33 -12.10 10.64
CA THR A 117 3.67 -11.20 9.69
C THR A 117 2.82 -10.18 10.45
N ILE A 118 2.44 -9.11 9.78
CA ILE A 118 1.55 -8.08 10.33
C ILE A 118 0.28 -8.04 9.47
N LYS A 119 -0.87 -8.23 10.13
CA LYS A 119 -2.19 -8.19 9.52
C LYS A 119 -2.80 -6.81 9.70
N VAL A 120 -3.34 -6.24 8.63
CA VAL A 120 -3.99 -4.92 8.60
C VAL A 120 -5.38 -5.09 7.99
N ASP A 121 -6.39 -4.53 8.62
CA ASP A 121 -7.72 -4.36 8.05
C ASP A 121 -7.68 -3.19 7.08
N MET A 122 -7.94 -3.45 5.80
CA MET A 122 -7.93 -2.47 4.71
C MET A 122 -9.33 -1.91 4.41
N GLY A 123 -10.35 -2.32 5.18
CA GLY A 123 -11.73 -1.91 5.03
C GLY A 123 -12.47 -2.68 3.93
N GLU A 124 -13.67 -2.20 3.61
CA GLU A 124 -14.53 -2.81 2.60
C GLU A 124 -14.17 -2.35 1.17
N PRO A 125 -14.19 -3.25 0.18
CA PRO A 125 -14.00 -2.88 -1.21
C PRO A 125 -15.26 -2.16 -1.72
N ARG A 126 -15.07 -1.08 -2.46
CA ARG A 126 -16.15 -0.35 -3.14
C ARG A 126 -16.19 -0.75 -4.60
N LEU A 127 -17.35 -1.17 -5.07
CA LEU A 127 -17.48 -1.82 -6.38
C LEU A 127 -18.30 -1.01 -7.38
N ARG A 128 -19.10 -0.03 -6.91
CA ARG A 128 -19.92 0.79 -7.80
C ARG A 128 -19.05 1.82 -8.52
N ARG A 129 -19.38 2.12 -9.78
CA ARG A 129 -18.63 3.08 -10.60
C ARG A 129 -18.49 4.44 -9.93
N SER A 130 -19.56 4.94 -9.27
CA SER A 130 -19.54 6.21 -8.51
C SER A 130 -18.54 6.23 -7.36
N GLU A 131 -18.25 5.07 -6.76
CA GLU A 131 -17.33 4.94 -5.62
C GLU A 131 -15.88 4.70 -6.05
N ILE A 132 -15.66 4.33 -7.34
CA ILE A 132 -14.34 4.06 -7.92
C ILE A 132 -13.67 5.32 -8.49
N PRO A 133 -14.17 6.39 -8.70
CA PRO A 133 -14.81 7.25 -9.69
C PRO A 133 -14.55 6.79 -11.14
N MET A 134 -15.53 6.20 -11.74
CA MET A 134 -15.51 5.70 -13.12
C MET A 134 -16.76 6.19 -13.88
N GLU A 135 -16.60 6.65 -15.10
CA GLU A 135 -17.71 7.09 -15.94
C GLU A 135 -18.68 5.95 -16.28
N GLY A 136 -19.95 6.30 -16.52
CA GLY A 136 -21.03 5.39 -16.87
C GLY A 136 -22.15 5.36 -15.83
N ASN A 137 -22.92 4.27 -15.76
CA ASN A 137 -24.01 4.18 -14.80
C ASN A 137 -23.47 4.00 -13.37
N ASN A 138 -23.75 4.98 -12.52
CA ASN A 138 -23.24 5.09 -11.16
C ASN A 138 -23.44 3.86 -10.28
N ASN A 139 -24.53 3.12 -10.48
CA ASN A 139 -24.89 1.95 -9.67
C ASN A 139 -24.32 0.63 -10.21
N GLU A 140 -23.77 0.62 -11.41
CA GLU A 140 -23.20 -0.58 -12.01
C GLU A 140 -21.79 -0.86 -11.49
N GLN A 141 -21.42 -2.14 -11.56
CA GLN A 141 -20.04 -2.58 -11.32
C GLN A 141 -19.36 -2.80 -12.66
N ALA A 142 -18.05 -2.57 -12.69
CA ALA A 142 -17.24 -2.88 -13.86
C ALA A 142 -16.50 -4.20 -13.60
N ILE A 143 -17.15 -5.32 -13.90
CA ILE A 143 -16.59 -6.67 -13.79
C ILE A 143 -16.44 -7.23 -15.20
N ASN A 144 -15.22 -7.60 -15.59
CA ASN A 144 -14.89 -8.09 -16.94
C ASN A 144 -15.42 -7.14 -18.03
N TYR A 145 -15.31 -5.83 -17.77
CA TYR A 145 -15.83 -4.78 -18.64
C TYR A 145 -14.82 -4.50 -19.78
N PRO A 146 -15.26 -4.48 -21.07
CA PRO A 146 -14.36 -4.20 -22.18
C PRO A 146 -13.96 -2.72 -22.21
N LEU A 147 -12.66 -2.46 -22.22
CA LEU A 147 -12.06 -1.14 -22.36
C LEU A 147 -11.18 -1.11 -23.61
N GLU A 148 -11.47 -0.20 -24.53
CA GLU A 148 -10.65 0.01 -25.72
C GLU A 148 -9.49 0.95 -25.43
N VAL A 149 -8.26 0.50 -25.64
CA VAL A 149 -7.04 1.31 -25.51
C VAL A 149 -6.11 1.01 -26.68
N SER A 150 -5.79 2.02 -27.50
CA SER A 150 -4.86 1.89 -28.63
C SER A 150 -5.18 0.72 -29.58
N ASN A 151 -6.45 0.59 -29.98
CA ASN A 151 -6.98 -0.48 -30.86
C ASN A 151 -6.95 -1.90 -30.24
N ASN A 152 -6.66 -2.04 -28.97
CA ASN A 152 -6.79 -3.29 -28.22
C ASN A 152 -7.96 -3.20 -27.24
N VAL A 153 -8.62 -4.33 -26.99
CA VAL A 153 -9.67 -4.43 -25.98
C VAL A 153 -9.12 -5.16 -24.76
N TYR A 154 -9.19 -4.51 -23.61
CA TYR A 154 -8.81 -5.07 -22.31
C TYR A 154 -10.07 -5.32 -21.49
N ASN A 155 -10.22 -6.53 -20.95
CA ASN A 155 -11.30 -6.83 -20.01
C ASN A 155 -10.86 -6.42 -18.63
N ILE A 156 -11.45 -5.35 -18.09
CA ILE A 156 -11.08 -4.74 -16.82
C ILE A 156 -12.09 -5.09 -15.72
N THR A 157 -11.60 -5.19 -14.48
CA THR A 157 -12.45 -5.20 -13.28
C THR A 157 -11.98 -4.09 -12.35
N CYS A 158 -12.90 -3.18 -12.01
CA CYS A 158 -12.56 -2.00 -11.24
C CYS A 158 -13.01 -2.13 -9.78
N VAL A 159 -12.11 -1.78 -8.86
CA VAL A 159 -12.33 -1.84 -7.42
C VAL A 159 -11.72 -0.58 -6.78
N SER A 160 -12.39 -0.02 -5.77
CA SER A 160 -11.79 1.02 -4.92
C SER A 160 -11.52 0.46 -3.53
N MET A 161 -10.28 0.61 -3.07
CA MET A 161 -9.86 0.37 -1.69
C MET A 161 -9.58 1.70 -0.94
N GLY A 162 -10.41 2.72 -1.25
CA GLY A 162 -10.19 4.12 -0.87
C GLY A 162 -9.51 4.93 -1.98
N ASN A 163 -8.80 4.27 -2.88
CA ASN A 163 -8.24 4.76 -4.13
C ASN A 163 -8.64 3.82 -5.29
N PRO A 164 -8.76 4.33 -6.53
CA PRO A 164 -9.24 3.55 -7.67
C PRO A 164 -8.18 2.58 -8.19
N HIS A 165 -8.63 1.36 -8.53
CA HIS A 165 -7.83 0.29 -9.13
C HIS A 165 -8.55 -0.29 -10.35
N CYS A 166 -7.78 -0.51 -11.43
CA CYS A 166 -8.20 -1.16 -12.66
C CYS A 166 -7.38 -2.44 -12.85
N VAL A 167 -8.01 -3.59 -12.59
CA VAL A 167 -7.37 -4.90 -12.63
C VAL A 167 -7.63 -5.57 -13.98
N ILE A 168 -6.56 -6.06 -14.61
CA ILE A 168 -6.57 -6.73 -15.92
C ILE A 168 -5.92 -8.10 -15.77
N PHE A 169 -6.68 -9.17 -16.06
CA PHE A 169 -6.13 -10.52 -16.04
C PHE A 169 -5.46 -10.85 -17.37
N VAL A 170 -4.23 -11.39 -17.28
CA VAL A 170 -3.40 -11.78 -18.41
C VAL A 170 -2.90 -13.22 -18.27
N GLU A 171 -2.57 -13.86 -19.38
CA GLU A 171 -1.99 -15.21 -19.39
C GLU A 171 -0.50 -15.21 -19.01
N ASP A 172 0.26 -14.24 -19.52
CA ASP A 172 1.68 -14.05 -19.18
C ASP A 172 1.93 -12.59 -18.81
N ILE A 173 2.24 -12.37 -17.54
CA ILE A 173 2.51 -11.04 -17.00
C ILE A 173 3.84 -10.44 -17.49
N ASN A 174 4.78 -11.30 -17.92
CA ASN A 174 6.07 -10.86 -18.43
C ASN A 174 5.97 -10.31 -19.86
N ALA A 175 4.92 -10.67 -20.60
CA ALA A 175 4.63 -10.13 -21.93
C ALA A 175 4.06 -8.71 -21.88
N VAL A 176 3.70 -8.19 -20.70
CA VAL A 176 3.09 -6.87 -20.55
C VAL A 176 4.15 -5.77 -20.43
N ASP A 177 4.16 -4.84 -21.40
CA ASP A 177 4.91 -3.59 -21.27
C ASP A 177 4.10 -2.57 -20.45
N LEU A 178 4.31 -2.61 -19.13
CA LEU A 178 3.64 -1.72 -18.18
C LEU A 178 3.91 -0.24 -18.48
N SER A 179 5.12 0.08 -18.91
CA SER A 179 5.53 1.46 -19.17
C SER A 179 4.85 2.05 -20.40
N ALA A 180 4.50 1.19 -21.37
CA ALA A 180 3.76 1.60 -22.56
C ALA A 180 2.26 1.71 -22.31
N ILE A 181 1.65 0.71 -21.65
CA ILE A 181 0.18 0.62 -21.54
C ILE A 181 -0.38 1.26 -20.26
N GLY A 182 0.37 1.21 -19.15
CA GLY A 182 -0.05 1.74 -17.84
C GLY A 182 -0.51 3.19 -17.90
N PRO A 183 0.30 4.13 -18.45
CA PRO A 183 -0.10 5.54 -18.53
C PRO A 183 -1.31 5.82 -19.42
N GLN A 184 -1.58 4.96 -20.41
CA GLN A 184 -2.73 5.10 -21.28
C GLN A 184 -4.03 4.74 -20.55
N ILE A 185 -4.01 3.64 -19.77
CA ILE A 185 -5.15 3.21 -18.96
C ILE A 185 -5.33 4.16 -17.75
N GLU A 186 -4.25 4.54 -17.05
CA GLU A 186 -4.28 5.49 -15.94
C GLU A 186 -5.07 6.76 -16.29
N LYS A 187 -4.83 7.29 -17.52
CA LYS A 187 -5.37 8.58 -17.98
C LYS A 187 -6.57 8.43 -18.91
N HIS A 188 -7.09 7.22 -19.07
CA HIS A 188 -8.23 6.97 -19.95
C HIS A 188 -9.45 7.78 -19.48
N GLU A 189 -10.22 8.32 -20.43
CA GLU A 189 -11.36 9.22 -20.17
C GLU A 189 -12.42 8.62 -19.23
N ILE A 190 -12.55 7.29 -19.20
CA ILE A 190 -13.44 6.58 -18.29
C ILE A 190 -13.06 6.76 -16.81
N PHE A 191 -11.82 7.18 -16.51
CA PHE A 191 -11.31 7.43 -15.16
C PHE A 191 -11.00 8.93 -14.94
N PRO A 192 -12.00 9.78 -14.62
CA PRO A 192 -11.83 11.23 -14.52
C PRO A 192 -10.85 11.65 -13.41
N ARG A 193 -10.61 10.80 -12.42
CA ARG A 193 -9.61 10.99 -11.35
C ARG A 193 -8.37 10.11 -11.52
N LYS A 194 -8.15 9.57 -12.73
CA LYS A 194 -7.14 8.56 -13.03
C LYS A 194 -7.30 7.30 -12.18
N THR A 195 -6.54 6.27 -12.44
CA THR A 195 -6.59 4.99 -11.70
C THR A 195 -5.20 4.37 -11.57
N ASN A 196 -5.01 3.51 -10.55
CA ASN A 196 -3.93 2.54 -10.55
C ASN A 196 -4.28 1.40 -11.50
N VAL A 197 -3.30 0.79 -12.15
CA VAL A 197 -3.50 -0.26 -13.15
C VAL A 197 -2.71 -1.49 -12.73
N GLU A 198 -3.41 -2.55 -12.42
CA GLU A 198 -2.84 -3.83 -12.03
C GLU A 198 -2.98 -4.85 -13.17
N PHE A 199 -1.86 -5.41 -13.59
CA PHE A 199 -1.85 -6.62 -14.42
C PHE A 199 -1.66 -7.83 -13.53
N ALA A 200 -2.52 -8.85 -13.69
CA ALA A 200 -2.59 -10.00 -12.81
C ALA A 200 -2.60 -11.31 -13.61
N GLN A 201 -1.65 -12.18 -13.33
CA GLN A 201 -1.62 -13.55 -13.82
C GLN A 201 -2.05 -14.50 -12.71
N VAL A 202 -3.13 -15.22 -12.91
CA VAL A 202 -3.59 -16.26 -11.97
C VAL A 202 -2.70 -17.49 -12.14
N LEU A 203 -1.92 -17.82 -11.11
CA LEU A 203 -1.05 -18.98 -11.09
C LEU A 203 -1.81 -20.26 -10.70
N ASN A 204 -2.72 -20.13 -9.75
CA ASN A 204 -3.68 -21.14 -9.30
C ASN A 204 -4.77 -20.45 -8.45
N ASP A 205 -5.67 -21.24 -7.86
CA ASP A 205 -6.80 -20.75 -7.06
C ASP A 205 -6.41 -20.08 -5.73
N GLN A 206 -5.11 -20.09 -5.36
CA GLN A 206 -4.55 -19.52 -4.13
C GLN A 206 -3.34 -18.62 -4.37
N ALA A 207 -2.96 -18.36 -5.63
CA ALA A 207 -1.81 -17.53 -5.95
C ALA A 207 -2.00 -16.73 -7.24
N ILE A 208 -1.66 -15.45 -7.17
CA ILE A 208 -1.71 -14.50 -8.28
C ILE A 208 -0.38 -13.75 -8.34
N ARG A 209 0.26 -13.70 -9.50
CA ARG A 209 1.38 -12.80 -9.78
C ARG A 209 0.83 -11.46 -10.26
N MET A 210 1.27 -10.35 -9.65
CA MET A 210 0.78 -9.00 -9.96
C MET A 210 1.94 -8.04 -10.23
N ARG A 211 1.76 -7.17 -11.22
CA ARG A 211 2.59 -5.99 -11.47
C ARG A 211 1.69 -4.76 -11.59
N VAL A 212 2.17 -3.60 -11.14
CA VAL A 212 1.36 -2.39 -11.03
C VAL A 212 2.01 -1.17 -11.67
N TRP A 213 1.17 -0.36 -12.31
CA TRP A 213 1.42 1.02 -12.64
C TRP A 213 0.61 1.88 -11.66
N GLU A 214 1.27 2.49 -10.68
CA GLU A 214 0.59 3.32 -9.70
C GLU A 214 0.29 4.72 -10.25
N ARG A 215 -0.88 5.22 -9.94
CA ARG A 215 -1.37 6.55 -10.30
C ARG A 215 -0.41 7.64 -9.83
N GLY A 216 0.24 8.31 -10.78
CA GLY A 216 1.18 9.39 -10.52
C GLY A 216 2.60 8.95 -10.10
N ALA A 217 2.83 7.66 -9.85
CA ALA A 217 4.13 7.15 -9.44
C ALA A 217 4.77 6.20 -10.48
N GLY A 218 3.98 5.64 -11.40
CA GLY A 218 4.48 4.72 -12.42
C GLY A 218 4.68 3.30 -11.89
N VAL A 219 5.67 2.58 -12.43
CA VAL A 219 5.97 1.21 -12.00
C VAL A 219 6.57 1.24 -10.60
N THR A 220 5.95 0.50 -9.67
CA THR A 220 6.43 0.34 -8.30
C THR A 220 6.58 -1.14 -7.93
N MET A 221 7.37 -1.43 -6.90
CA MET A 221 7.63 -2.80 -6.48
C MET A 221 6.48 -3.44 -5.69
N ALA A 222 5.62 -2.63 -5.06
CA ALA A 222 4.50 -3.11 -4.26
C ALA A 222 3.44 -2.04 -4.04
N CYS A 223 2.18 -2.40 -4.31
CA CYS A 223 1.00 -1.61 -3.98
C CYS A 223 0.06 -2.45 -3.12
N GLY A 224 -0.08 -2.10 -1.83
CA GLY A 224 -0.91 -2.85 -0.88
C GLY A 224 -2.40 -2.82 -1.23
N THR A 225 -2.95 -1.64 -1.57
CA THR A 225 -4.34 -1.48 -2.02
C THR A 225 -4.59 -2.15 -3.37
N GLY A 226 -3.59 -2.12 -4.28
CA GLY A 226 -3.63 -2.83 -5.55
C GLY A 226 -3.68 -4.35 -5.37
N ALA A 227 -2.93 -4.90 -4.41
CA ALA A 227 -3.00 -6.32 -4.07
C ALA A 227 -4.39 -6.71 -3.52
N CYS A 228 -4.98 -5.86 -2.67
CA CYS A 228 -6.35 -6.04 -2.17
C CYS A 228 -7.37 -6.01 -3.30
N ALA A 229 -7.30 -5.00 -4.17
CA ALA A 229 -8.17 -4.86 -5.32
C ALA A 229 -8.04 -6.05 -6.30
N THR A 230 -6.83 -6.55 -6.50
CA THR A 230 -6.54 -7.73 -7.34
C THR A 230 -7.21 -9.00 -6.81
N LEU A 231 -7.13 -9.27 -5.50
CA LEU A 231 -7.86 -10.40 -4.93
C LEU A 231 -9.37 -10.23 -5.11
N VAL A 232 -9.92 -9.06 -4.75
CA VAL A 232 -11.37 -8.81 -4.89
C VAL A 232 -11.82 -9.02 -6.34
N ALA A 233 -11.10 -8.44 -7.31
CA ALA A 233 -11.37 -8.63 -8.73
C ALA A 233 -11.29 -10.11 -9.14
N SER A 234 -10.32 -10.86 -8.62
CA SER A 234 -10.17 -12.27 -8.91
C SER A 234 -11.34 -13.11 -8.40
N VAL A 235 -11.81 -12.85 -7.18
CA VAL A 235 -12.99 -13.51 -6.59
C VAL A 235 -14.25 -13.19 -7.40
N LEU A 236 -14.46 -11.91 -7.78
CA LEU A 236 -15.60 -11.48 -8.59
C LEU A 236 -15.64 -12.13 -9.99
N ASN A 237 -14.48 -12.49 -10.52
CA ASN A 237 -14.34 -13.20 -11.79
C ASN A 237 -14.23 -14.73 -11.62
N ASN A 238 -14.48 -15.28 -10.43
CA ASN A 238 -14.40 -16.72 -10.10
C ASN A 238 -13.05 -17.36 -10.46
N LYS A 239 -11.94 -16.62 -10.28
CA LYS A 239 -10.59 -17.08 -10.63
C LYS A 239 -9.82 -17.65 -9.44
N THR A 240 -10.11 -17.18 -8.21
CA THR A 240 -9.47 -17.64 -6.98
C THR A 240 -10.46 -17.77 -5.83
N HIS A 241 -10.02 -18.37 -4.74
CA HIS A 241 -10.71 -18.31 -3.46
C HIS A 241 -10.64 -16.89 -2.84
N ARG A 242 -11.41 -16.68 -1.77
CA ARG A 242 -11.46 -15.40 -1.03
C ARG A 242 -10.18 -15.13 -0.22
N GLN A 243 -9.20 -16.01 -0.27
CA GLN A 243 -7.86 -15.83 0.27
C GLN A 243 -6.84 -16.33 -0.77
N ALA A 244 -5.86 -15.49 -1.07
CA ALA A 244 -4.77 -15.85 -1.95
C ALA A 244 -3.47 -15.11 -1.59
N THR A 245 -2.36 -15.67 -2.01
CA THR A 245 -1.06 -14.99 -2.04
C THR A 245 -0.98 -14.13 -3.29
N ILE A 246 -0.69 -12.85 -3.11
CA ILE A 246 -0.39 -11.93 -4.21
C ILE A 246 1.13 -11.75 -4.26
N GLU A 247 1.73 -12.26 -5.33
CA GLU A 247 3.17 -12.16 -5.58
C GLU A 247 3.47 -10.86 -6.34
N LEU A 248 4.18 -9.94 -5.67
CA LEU A 248 4.61 -8.64 -6.18
C LEU A 248 6.10 -8.65 -6.52
N ASP A 249 6.61 -7.65 -7.21
CA ASP A 249 8.06 -7.52 -7.47
C ASP A 249 8.86 -7.38 -6.16
N GLY A 250 8.29 -6.74 -5.14
CA GLY A 250 8.91 -6.56 -3.83
C GLY A 250 8.71 -7.72 -2.85
N GLY A 251 7.92 -8.75 -3.19
CA GLY A 251 7.62 -9.92 -2.34
C GLY A 251 6.13 -10.21 -2.23
N ASN A 252 5.76 -11.05 -1.27
CA ASN A 252 4.43 -11.62 -1.19
C ASN A 252 3.56 -10.96 -0.11
N LEU A 253 2.28 -10.78 -0.44
CA LEU A 253 1.21 -10.44 0.50
C LEU A 253 0.17 -11.57 0.52
N ILE A 254 -0.35 -11.88 1.69
CA ILE A 254 -1.54 -12.73 1.83
C ILE A 254 -2.72 -11.79 1.98
N ILE A 255 -3.67 -11.86 1.06
CA ILE A 255 -4.90 -11.08 1.07
C ILE A 255 -6.08 -12.00 1.33
N GLU A 256 -6.99 -11.57 2.19
CA GLU A 256 -8.19 -12.30 2.57
C GLU A 256 -9.41 -11.37 2.53
N TRP A 257 -10.39 -11.68 1.69
CA TRP A 257 -11.68 -10.98 1.66
C TRP A 257 -12.70 -11.79 2.44
N LYS A 258 -12.97 -11.39 3.68
CA LYS A 258 -13.80 -12.15 4.62
C LYS A 258 -15.31 -11.98 4.40
N GLU A 259 -16.08 -12.75 5.15
CA GLU A 259 -17.55 -12.73 5.13
C GLU A 259 -18.14 -11.45 5.73
N ASP A 260 -17.38 -10.76 6.59
CA ASP A 260 -17.70 -9.42 7.12
C ASP A 260 -17.55 -8.30 6.07
N ASN A 261 -17.22 -8.65 4.84
CA ASN A 261 -16.95 -7.79 3.69
C ASN A 261 -15.63 -6.98 3.80
N HIS A 262 -14.84 -7.15 4.85
CA HIS A 262 -13.54 -6.49 4.96
C HIS A 262 -12.44 -7.28 4.24
N VAL A 263 -11.51 -6.53 3.67
CA VAL A 263 -10.29 -7.06 3.06
C VAL A 263 -9.15 -6.92 4.05
N TYR A 264 -8.51 -8.04 4.37
CA TYR A 264 -7.35 -8.08 5.27
C TYR A 264 -6.08 -8.34 4.48
N MET A 265 -5.06 -7.56 4.76
CA MET A 265 -3.74 -7.69 4.15
C MET A 265 -2.73 -8.12 5.20
N SER A 266 -2.03 -9.23 4.97
CA SER A 266 -0.94 -9.71 5.80
C SER A 266 0.37 -9.70 5.03
N GLY A 267 1.42 -9.11 5.61
CA GLY A 267 2.72 -9.02 4.98
C GLY A 267 3.85 -8.70 5.95
N PRO A 268 5.10 -8.81 5.49
CA PRO A 268 6.28 -8.51 6.30
C PRO A 268 6.50 -7.01 6.44
N ALA A 269 7.35 -6.68 7.41
CA ALA A 269 8.04 -5.41 7.53
C ALA A 269 9.46 -5.69 8.02
N THR A 270 10.44 -5.00 7.45
CA THR A 270 11.86 -5.28 7.71
C THR A 270 12.59 -4.00 8.09
N GLU A 271 13.29 -4.04 9.21
CA GLU A 271 14.29 -3.04 9.56
C GLU A 271 15.55 -3.29 8.72
N VAL A 272 16.09 -2.24 8.09
CA VAL A 272 17.28 -2.33 7.24
C VAL A 272 18.53 -1.90 7.99
N PHE A 273 18.47 -0.71 8.62
CA PHE A 273 19.57 -0.17 9.44
C PHE A 273 19.07 0.95 10.37
N ARG A 274 19.92 1.33 11.31
CA ARG A 274 19.73 2.47 12.21
C ARG A 274 20.84 3.48 12.02
N GLY A 275 20.54 4.74 12.25
CA GLY A 275 21.52 5.82 12.11
C GLY A 275 21.15 7.09 12.83
N GLU A 276 22.05 8.07 12.72
CA GLU A 276 21.84 9.43 13.14
C GLU A 276 22.02 10.34 11.92
N TYR A 277 21.06 11.19 11.64
CA TYR A 277 21.12 12.20 10.59
C TYR A 277 21.65 13.49 11.18
N ILE A 278 22.67 14.07 10.53
CA ILE A 278 23.29 15.34 10.91
C ILE A 278 23.31 16.23 9.66
N SER A 279 22.48 17.28 9.65
CA SER A 279 22.52 18.32 8.63
C SER A 279 23.35 19.51 9.14
N GLN A 280 24.30 19.93 8.36
CA GLN A 280 24.96 21.23 8.54
C GLN A 280 24.02 22.38 8.19
#